data_31b72acaadbe4fd56c768a852b865d64
#
_entry.id   31b72acaadbe4fd56c768a852b865d64
#
_cell.length_a   1.000
_cell.length_b   1.000
_cell.length_c   1.000
_cell.angle_alpha   90.00
_cell.angle_beta   90.00
_cell.angle_gamma   90.00
#
_symmetry.space_group_name_H-M   'P 1'
#
loop_
_entity.id
_entity.type
_entity.pdbx_description
1 polymer ?
#
loop_
_entity_poly.entity_id
_entity_poly.type
_entity_poly.pdbx_seq_one_letter_code
_entity_poly.pdbx_strand_id
1 'polypeptide(L)' 'MDNYYTPQQVAEKLQINIRTVYKWIREGKLKAVKVGDLWRISETELIRFVEEK' A
#
# COMPACT_ATOMS: atom_id res chain seq x y z
N MET A 1 -3.61 -17.58 1.31
CA MET A 1 -2.46 -16.79 0.87
C MET A 1 -2.85 -15.33 0.72
N ASP A 2 -1.98 -14.46 1.13
CA ASP A 2 -2.26 -13.03 1.01
C ASP A 2 -2.26 -12.60 -0.44
N ASN A 3 -3.18 -11.72 -0.76
CA ASN A 3 -3.13 -11.01 -2.02
C ASN A 3 -2.24 -9.80 -1.87
N TYR A 4 -1.63 -9.40 -2.97
CA TYR A 4 -0.76 -8.25 -2.97
C TYR A 4 -1.29 -7.22 -3.95
N TYR A 5 -1.12 -5.97 -3.60
CA TYR A 5 -1.58 -4.85 -4.41
C TYR A 5 -0.41 -3.96 -4.77
N THR A 6 -0.49 -3.36 -5.94
CA THR A 6 0.46 -2.32 -6.31
C THR A 6 0.04 -1.01 -5.67
N PRO A 7 0.97 -0.04 -5.56
CA PRO A 7 0.57 1.27 -5.05
C PRO A 7 -0.56 1.90 -5.87
N GLN A 8 -0.55 1.67 -7.18
CA GLN A 8 -1.61 2.21 -8.02
C GLN A 8 -2.94 1.57 -7.67
N GLN A 9 -2.96 0.26 -7.44
CA GLN A 9 -4.19 -0.41 -7.06
C GLN A 9 -4.71 0.08 -5.71
N VAL A 10 -3.79 0.32 -4.78
CA VAL A 10 -4.17 0.86 -3.48
C VAL A 10 -4.78 2.24 -3.64
N ALA A 11 -4.16 3.08 -4.47
CA ALA A 11 -4.68 4.42 -4.71
C ALA A 11 -6.09 4.35 -5.27
N GLU A 12 -6.32 3.43 -6.20
CA GLU A 12 -7.64 3.30 -6.81
C GLU A 12 -8.67 2.77 -5.81
N LYS A 13 -8.27 1.81 -4.98
CA LYS A 13 -9.17 1.26 -3.99
C LYS A 13 -9.61 2.30 -2.98
N LEU A 14 -8.69 3.15 -2.57
CA LEU A 14 -8.95 4.18 -1.56
C LEU A 14 -9.37 5.49 -2.19
N GLN A 15 -9.37 5.57 -3.51
CA GLN A 15 -9.77 6.76 -4.24
C GLN A 15 -8.93 7.98 -3.83
N ILE A 16 -7.63 7.77 -3.78
CA ILE A 16 -6.69 8.81 -3.42
C ILE A 16 -5.60 8.90 -4.49
N ASN A 17 -4.80 9.93 -4.39
CA ASN A 17 -3.70 10.14 -5.32
C ASN A 17 -2.60 9.12 -5.03
N ILE A 18 -2.00 8.58 -6.10
CA ILE A 18 -0.94 7.60 -5.94
C ILE A 18 0.27 8.19 -5.22
N ARG A 19 0.48 9.49 -5.35
CA ARG A 19 1.58 10.15 -4.63
C ARG A 19 1.42 10.01 -3.12
N THR A 20 0.18 10.05 -2.66
CA THR A 20 -0.10 9.87 -1.25
C THR A 20 0.29 8.47 -0.78
N VAL A 21 0.02 7.46 -1.62
CA VAL A 21 0.40 6.10 -1.28
C VAL A 21 1.92 5.99 -1.15
N TYR A 22 2.66 6.53 -2.10
CA TYR A 22 4.11 6.50 -2.04
C TYR A 22 4.65 7.25 -0.82
N LYS A 23 4.00 8.35 -0.47
CA LYS A 23 4.39 9.11 0.70
C LYS A 23 4.24 8.27 1.96
N TRP A 24 3.13 7.58 2.09
CA TRP A 24 2.88 6.72 3.25
C TRP A 24 3.90 5.59 3.32
N ILE A 25 4.25 5.00 2.18
CA ILE A 25 5.24 3.93 2.14
C ILE A 25 6.60 4.49 2.58
N ARG A 26 6.95 5.65 2.07
CA ARG A 26 8.24 6.25 2.40
C ARG A 26 8.34 6.62 3.87
N GLU A 27 7.23 7.06 4.44
CA GLU A 27 7.20 7.46 5.85
C GLU A 27 7.05 6.27 6.79
N GLY A 28 6.87 5.09 6.24
CA GLY A 28 6.73 3.90 7.07
C GLY A 28 5.35 3.71 7.65
N LYS A 29 4.40 4.51 7.22
CA LYS A 29 3.02 4.39 7.71
C LYS A 29 2.29 3.22 7.10
N LEU A 30 2.57 2.94 5.83
CA LEU A 30 1.97 1.82 5.13
C LEU A 30 3.09 0.86 4.78
N LYS A 31 3.04 -0.33 5.36
CA LYS A 31 4.09 -1.31 5.11
C LYS A 31 3.97 -1.89 3.71
N ALA A 32 5.09 -1.92 3.02
CA ALA A 32 5.17 -2.47 1.69
C ALA A 32 6.51 -3.17 1.55
N VAL A 33 6.53 -4.15 0.66
CA VAL A 33 7.79 -4.83 0.36
C VAL A 33 8.14 -4.53 -1.09
N LYS A 34 9.42 -4.44 -1.36
CA LYS A 34 9.89 -4.20 -2.71
C LYS A 34 10.36 -5.51 -3.30
N VAL A 35 9.69 -5.93 -4.36
CA VAL A 35 10.04 -7.15 -5.06
C VAL A 35 10.58 -6.76 -6.41
N GLY A 36 11.92 -6.88 -6.58
CA GLY A 36 12.54 -6.34 -7.76
C GLY A 36 12.38 -4.83 -7.79
N ASP A 37 11.77 -4.33 -8.83
CA ASP A 37 11.56 -2.90 -8.99
C ASP A 37 10.17 -2.44 -8.57
N LEU A 38 9.37 -3.35 -8.03
CA LEU A 38 7.96 -3.05 -7.78
C LEU A 38 7.65 -3.11 -6.31
N TRP A 39 6.87 -2.14 -5.84
CA TRP A 39 6.33 -2.17 -4.50
C TRP A 39 5.12 -3.07 -4.46
N ARG A 40 5.00 -3.84 -3.38
CA ARG A 40 3.85 -4.70 -3.15
C ARG A 40 3.34 -4.50 -1.75
N ILE A 41 2.04 -4.32 -1.62
CA ILE A 41 1.39 -4.14 -0.33
C ILE A 41 0.48 -5.35 -0.09
N SER A 42 0.71 -6.08 1.00
CA SER A 42 -0.13 -7.22 1.29
C SER A 42 -1.53 -6.76 1.69
N GLU A 43 -2.50 -7.60 1.42
CA GLU A 43 -3.88 -7.28 1.78
C GLU A 43 -4.00 -7.08 3.29
N THR A 44 -3.32 -7.90 4.06
CA THR A 44 -3.34 -7.80 5.51
C THR A 44 -2.87 -6.43 5.97
N GLU A 45 -1.75 -5.96 5.40
CA GLU A 45 -1.22 -4.66 5.80
C GLU A 45 -2.15 -3.52 5.36
N LEU A 46 -2.76 -3.68 4.20
CA LEU A 46 -3.68 -2.65 3.73
C LEU A 46 -4.90 -2.54 4.63
N ILE A 47 -5.46 -3.69 5.00
CA ILE A 47 -6.63 -3.70 5.88
C ILE A 47 -6.27 -3.09 7.22
N ARG A 48 -5.13 -3.47 7.76
CA ARG A 48 -4.69 -2.95 9.05
C ARG A 48 -4.51 -1.44 8.98
N PHE A 49 -3.91 -0.95 7.90
CA PHE A 49 -3.68 0.48 7.74
C PHE A 49 -4.99 1.24 7.74
N VAL A 50 -5.98 0.72 7.01
CA VAL A 50 -7.27 1.40 6.92
C VAL A 50 -8.00 1.38 8.25
N GLU A 51 -7.88 0.29 8.99
CA GLU A 51 -8.62 0.13 10.24
C GLU A 51 -8.01 0.89 11.40
N GLU A 52 -6.72 1.18 11.32
CA GLU A 52 -6.01 1.82 12.42
C GLU A 52 -5.96 3.33 12.33
N LYS A 53 -6.59 3.90 11.33
CA LYS A 53 -6.45 5.35 11.17
C LYS A 53 -7.21 6.12 12.24
#